data_46090d6747bdb98a892f880417b84f2b
#
_entry.id   46090d6747bdb98a892f880417b84f2b
#
_cell.length_a   1.000
_cell.length_b   1.000
_cell.length_c   1.000
_cell.angle_alpha   90.00
_cell.angle_beta   90.00
_cell.angle_gamma   90.00
#
_symmetry.space_group_name_H-M   'P 1'
#
loop_
_entity.id
_entity.type
_entity.pdbx_description
1 polymer ?
#
loop_
_entity_poly.entity_id
_entity_poly.type
_entity_poly.pdbx_seq_one_letter_code
_entity_poly.pdbx_strand_id
1 'polypeptide(L)'
;VSRQTAEARAIEMMKKVGIRDAELRAHSYPHEFSGGMRQRVMIAMALVTKPDLLLADEPTTALDVTVQARILKILHDLKDDLGIAVLFVTHDLGVVADIADRVVVMYRGKIVEQGNTRDIFEKPSHPYVKGLLACRPTLETQYQTLPTVDDFLQSEVGADGSFILSERTDAKKRLAGLQKQLKCEISDKDIPTTLLQVKDLKVHFHSGGGFLGKPRRTIKAVDGVDLTIAKGQTLGLVGESGCGKT
;
A
#
# COMPACT_ATOMS: atom_id res chain seq x y z
N VAL A 1 22.89 -18.16 22.88
CA VAL A 1 23.09 -16.72 23.03
C VAL A 1 22.57 -16.31 24.41
N SER A 2 23.33 -15.49 25.19
CA SER A 2 22.85 -14.99 26.49
C SER A 2 21.68 -14.02 26.27
N ARG A 3 20.82 -13.86 27.32
CA ARG A 3 19.71 -12.90 27.28
C ARG A 3 20.19 -11.47 26.96
N GLN A 4 21.29 -11.06 27.59
CA GLN A 4 21.88 -9.75 27.37
C GLN A 4 22.35 -9.55 25.91
N THR A 5 22.98 -10.58 25.32
CA THR A 5 23.40 -10.53 23.90
C THR A 5 22.21 -10.51 22.97
N ALA A 6 21.13 -11.26 23.27
CA ALA A 6 19.90 -11.26 22.48
C ALA A 6 19.21 -9.90 22.49
N GLU A 7 19.13 -9.29 23.66
CA GLU A 7 18.55 -7.95 23.86
C GLU A 7 19.34 -6.88 23.09
N ALA A 8 20.68 -6.89 23.20
CA ALA A 8 21.53 -5.96 22.44
C ALA A 8 21.34 -6.08 20.93
N ARG A 9 21.25 -7.33 20.39
CA ARG A 9 20.98 -7.57 18.97
C ARG A 9 19.59 -7.08 18.55
N ALA A 10 18.58 -7.29 19.37
CA ALA A 10 17.23 -6.81 19.10
C ALA A 10 17.19 -5.29 19.02
N ILE A 11 17.80 -4.59 19.99
CA ILE A 11 17.89 -3.12 20.00
C ILE A 11 18.66 -2.62 18.77
N GLU A 12 19.78 -3.24 18.42
CA GLU A 12 20.54 -2.88 17.22
C GLU A 12 19.68 -3.01 15.95
N MET A 13 18.95 -4.11 15.80
CA MET A 13 18.07 -4.31 14.65
C MET A 13 16.90 -3.34 14.64
N MET A 14 16.31 -3.04 15.79
CA MET A 14 15.28 -2.00 15.90
C MET A 14 15.79 -0.62 15.45
N LYS A 15 17.04 -0.27 15.76
CA LYS A 15 17.67 0.97 15.26
C LYS A 15 17.84 0.93 13.75
N LYS A 16 18.30 -0.18 13.18
CA LYS A 16 18.48 -0.36 11.72
C LYS A 16 17.17 -0.19 10.95
N VAL A 17 16.06 -0.69 11.48
CA VAL A 17 14.73 -0.45 10.87
C VAL A 17 14.13 0.92 11.23
N GLY A 18 14.89 1.80 11.87
CA GLY A 18 14.49 3.18 12.13
C GLY A 18 13.45 3.36 13.25
N ILE A 19 13.45 2.48 14.26
CA ILE A 19 12.67 2.70 15.48
C ILE A 19 13.41 3.70 16.36
N ARG A 20 12.78 4.84 16.64
CA ARG A 20 13.31 5.84 17.58
C ARG A 20 13.21 5.33 19.01
N ASP A 21 14.17 5.70 19.87
CA ASP A 21 14.23 5.30 21.28
C ASP A 21 14.15 3.76 21.44
N ALA A 22 14.91 3.02 20.61
CA ALA A 22 14.84 1.56 20.52
C ALA A 22 15.07 0.87 21.87
N GLU A 23 15.95 1.41 22.71
CA GLU A 23 16.22 0.91 24.07
C GLU A 23 14.97 0.93 24.96
N LEU A 24 14.22 2.03 24.95
CA LEU A 24 12.99 2.15 25.72
C LEU A 24 11.89 1.27 25.12
N ARG A 25 11.81 1.27 23.80
CA ARG A 25 10.75 0.56 23.08
C ARG A 25 10.93 -0.94 22.98
N ALA A 26 12.13 -1.46 23.24
CA ALA A 26 12.36 -2.90 23.30
C ALA A 26 11.51 -3.61 24.37
N HIS A 27 11.04 -2.85 25.37
CA HIS A 27 10.17 -3.35 26.44
C HIS A 27 8.69 -2.96 26.27
N SER A 28 8.34 -2.27 25.16
CA SER A 28 6.97 -1.85 24.89
C SER A 28 6.13 -2.99 24.31
N TYR A 29 4.82 -2.92 24.57
CA TYR A 29 3.86 -3.87 24.01
C TYR A 29 3.46 -3.51 22.57
N PRO A 30 3.06 -4.49 21.74
CA PRO A 30 2.70 -4.25 20.32
C PRO A 30 1.62 -3.18 20.11
N HIS A 31 0.68 -3.01 21.05
CA HIS A 31 -0.39 -2.01 20.95
C HIS A 31 0.11 -0.57 21.17
N GLU A 32 1.31 -0.38 21.72
CA GLU A 32 1.94 0.93 21.91
C GLU A 32 2.66 1.42 20.63
N PHE A 33 2.75 0.58 19.60
CA PHE A 33 3.35 0.91 18.31
C PHE A 33 2.29 1.29 17.29
N SER A 34 2.59 2.29 16.44
CA SER A 34 1.79 2.56 15.25
C SER A 34 1.88 1.41 14.24
N GLY A 35 0.97 1.35 13.24
CA GLY A 35 0.99 0.31 12.21
C GLY A 35 2.34 0.19 11.51
N GLY A 36 2.90 1.30 11.04
CA GLY A 36 4.20 1.30 10.38
C GLY A 36 5.38 0.99 11.33
N MET A 37 5.26 1.28 12.64
CA MET A 37 6.26 0.83 13.62
C MET A 37 6.17 -0.68 13.85
N ARG A 38 4.97 -1.24 13.97
CA ARG A 38 4.77 -2.69 14.10
C ARG A 38 5.37 -3.43 12.92
N GLN A 39 5.13 -2.94 11.70
CA GLN A 39 5.71 -3.54 10.49
C GLN A 39 7.25 -3.53 10.53
N ARG A 40 7.86 -2.41 10.93
CA ARG A 40 9.32 -2.31 11.07
C ARG A 40 9.88 -3.25 12.16
N VAL A 41 9.17 -3.41 13.27
CA VAL A 41 9.55 -4.38 14.30
C VAL A 41 9.44 -5.81 13.78
N MET A 42 8.41 -6.16 13.00
CA MET A 42 8.30 -7.48 12.36
C MET A 42 9.47 -7.76 11.41
N ILE A 43 9.87 -6.76 10.61
CA ILE A 43 11.07 -6.86 9.76
C ILE A 43 12.33 -7.06 10.62
N ALA A 44 12.50 -6.31 11.70
CA ALA A 44 13.61 -6.48 12.63
C ALA A 44 13.66 -7.89 13.23
N MET A 45 12.50 -8.44 13.61
CA MET A 45 12.38 -9.81 14.14
C MET A 45 12.82 -10.86 13.11
N ALA A 46 12.44 -10.69 11.84
CA ALA A 46 12.84 -11.61 10.77
C ALA A 46 14.35 -11.54 10.48
N LEU A 47 14.95 -10.36 10.59
CA LEU A 47 16.35 -10.13 10.22
C LEU A 47 17.36 -10.32 11.37
N VAL A 48 16.91 -10.35 12.64
CA VAL A 48 17.82 -10.47 13.81
C VAL A 48 18.60 -11.79 13.83
N THR A 49 18.08 -12.83 13.17
CA THR A 49 18.73 -14.14 13.01
C THR A 49 19.75 -14.16 11.87
N LYS A 50 19.86 -13.08 11.10
CA LYS A 50 20.72 -12.96 9.90
C LYS A 50 20.44 -14.08 8.88
N PRO A 51 19.22 -14.17 8.34
CA PRO A 51 18.86 -15.16 7.34
C PRO A 51 19.55 -14.86 6.00
N ASP A 52 19.76 -15.89 5.16
CA ASP A 52 20.20 -15.71 3.78
C ASP A 52 19.06 -15.30 2.85
N LEU A 53 17.81 -15.61 3.23
CA LEU A 53 16.59 -15.32 2.47
C LEU A 53 15.49 -14.75 3.38
N LEU A 54 14.94 -13.62 3.02
CA LEU A 54 13.75 -13.03 3.64
C LEU A 54 12.52 -13.31 2.76
N LEU A 55 11.49 -13.89 3.36
CA LEU A 55 10.16 -14.00 2.74
C LEU A 55 9.27 -12.87 3.23
N ALA A 56 8.89 -11.97 2.34
CA ALA A 56 8.06 -10.81 2.63
C ALA A 56 6.71 -10.97 1.91
N ASP A 57 5.72 -11.48 2.64
CA ASP A 57 4.36 -11.70 2.13
C ASP A 57 3.49 -10.49 2.45
N GLU A 58 3.12 -9.74 1.42
CA GLU A 58 2.35 -8.48 1.47
C GLU A 58 2.81 -7.50 2.57
N PRO A 59 4.10 -7.19 2.68
CA PRO A 59 4.63 -6.45 3.83
C PRO A 59 4.18 -4.99 3.91
N THR A 60 3.51 -4.48 2.89
CA THR A 60 3.01 -3.09 2.83
C THR A 60 1.49 -2.98 2.82
N THR A 61 0.77 -4.10 2.92
CA THR A 61 -0.69 -4.12 2.95
C THR A 61 -1.23 -3.33 4.16
N ALA A 62 -2.27 -2.52 3.93
CA ALA A 62 -2.91 -1.63 4.90
C ALA A 62 -2.01 -0.50 5.45
N LEU A 63 -0.92 -0.17 4.77
CA LEU A 63 -0.11 1.01 5.06
C LEU A 63 -0.48 2.16 4.12
N ASP A 64 -0.32 3.39 4.61
CA ASP A 64 -0.39 4.55 3.73
C ASP A 64 0.85 4.64 2.83
N VAL A 65 0.73 5.38 1.71
CA VAL A 65 1.76 5.46 0.67
C VAL A 65 3.11 5.94 1.22
N THR A 66 3.11 6.88 2.17
CA THR A 66 4.33 7.43 2.76
C THR A 66 5.04 6.39 3.64
N VAL A 67 4.29 5.66 4.45
CA VAL A 67 4.83 4.57 5.28
C VAL A 67 5.29 3.41 4.41
N GLN A 68 4.53 3.05 3.36
CA GLN A 68 4.91 2.05 2.37
C GLN A 68 6.27 2.38 1.73
N ALA A 69 6.44 3.57 1.17
CA ALA A 69 7.70 4.00 0.57
C ALA A 69 8.89 3.90 1.55
N ARG A 70 8.65 4.26 2.83
CA ARG A 70 9.67 4.13 3.87
C ARG A 70 10.03 2.68 4.17
N ILE A 71 9.05 1.76 4.22
CA ILE A 71 9.28 0.33 4.42
C ILE A 71 10.07 -0.27 3.26
N LEU A 72 9.70 0.06 2.01
CA LEU A 72 10.41 -0.40 0.82
C LEU A 72 11.88 0.06 0.82
N LYS A 73 12.11 1.33 1.17
CA LYS A 73 13.48 1.85 1.32
C LYS A 73 14.27 1.08 2.39
N ILE A 74 13.69 0.83 3.55
CA ILE A 74 14.35 0.06 4.63
C ILE A 74 14.69 -1.36 4.13
N LEU A 75 13.79 -2.03 3.43
CA LEU A 75 14.04 -3.38 2.90
C LEU A 75 15.16 -3.37 1.86
N HIS A 76 15.19 -2.37 0.98
CA HIS A 76 16.26 -2.19 0.00
C HIS A 76 17.61 -1.98 0.68
N ASP A 77 17.70 -1.00 1.59
CA ASP A 77 18.94 -0.68 2.30
C ASP A 77 19.45 -1.90 3.09
N LEU A 78 18.55 -2.63 3.78
CA LEU A 78 18.93 -3.81 4.55
C LEU A 78 19.30 -5.02 3.68
N LYS A 79 18.67 -5.20 2.50
CA LYS A 79 19.07 -6.22 1.52
C LYS A 79 20.54 -6.04 1.13
N ASP A 80 20.92 -4.80 0.82
CA ASP A 80 22.29 -4.49 0.39
C ASP A 80 23.28 -4.57 1.56
N ASP A 81 22.92 -4.03 2.73
CA ASP A 81 23.79 -4.04 3.93
C ASP A 81 24.06 -5.43 4.47
N LEU A 82 23.09 -6.34 4.40
CA LEU A 82 23.18 -7.69 4.95
C LEU A 82 23.52 -8.75 3.89
N GLY A 83 23.48 -8.40 2.60
CA GLY A 83 23.74 -9.32 1.49
C GLY A 83 22.71 -10.45 1.38
N ILE A 84 21.45 -10.19 1.77
CA ILE A 84 20.37 -11.19 1.78
C ILE A 84 19.57 -11.18 0.47
N ALA A 85 18.99 -12.33 0.11
CA ALA A 85 17.97 -12.41 -0.91
C ALA A 85 16.60 -12.09 -0.31
N VAL A 86 15.69 -11.51 -1.13
CA VAL A 86 14.32 -11.22 -0.71
C VAL A 86 13.35 -11.81 -1.73
N LEU A 87 12.41 -12.64 -1.26
CA LEU A 87 11.23 -13.02 -2.02
C LEU A 87 10.07 -12.13 -1.57
N PHE A 88 9.69 -11.21 -2.43
CA PHE A 88 8.65 -10.22 -2.15
C PHE A 88 7.35 -10.62 -2.84
N VAL A 89 6.29 -10.91 -2.08
CA VAL A 89 4.97 -11.24 -2.59
C VAL A 89 4.05 -10.03 -2.42
N THR A 90 3.43 -9.59 -3.51
CA THR A 90 2.49 -8.47 -3.50
C THR A 90 1.57 -8.53 -4.72
N HIS A 91 0.42 -7.90 -4.62
CA HIS A 91 -0.49 -7.63 -5.73
C HIS A 91 -0.29 -6.22 -6.33
N ASP A 92 0.57 -5.39 -5.73
CA ASP A 92 0.84 -4.02 -6.20
C ASP A 92 2.01 -4.00 -7.19
N LEU A 93 1.70 -3.83 -8.46
CA LEU A 93 2.69 -3.71 -9.54
C LEU A 93 3.60 -2.48 -9.40
N GLY A 94 3.13 -1.41 -8.74
CA GLY A 94 3.95 -0.24 -8.46
C GLY A 94 5.10 -0.58 -7.53
N VAL A 95 4.79 -1.31 -6.46
CA VAL A 95 5.79 -1.80 -5.51
C VAL A 95 6.80 -2.73 -6.18
N VAL A 96 6.31 -3.65 -7.03
CA VAL A 96 7.20 -4.56 -7.79
C VAL A 96 8.17 -3.79 -8.68
N ALA A 97 7.68 -2.77 -9.39
CA ALA A 97 8.51 -1.94 -10.28
C ALA A 97 9.65 -1.23 -9.52
N ASP A 98 9.40 -0.85 -8.26
CA ASP A 98 10.35 -0.08 -7.45
C ASP A 98 11.41 -0.94 -6.76
N ILE A 99 11.10 -2.19 -6.39
CA ILE A 99 11.98 -2.98 -5.51
C ILE A 99 12.55 -4.24 -6.18
N ALA A 100 11.88 -4.82 -7.16
CA ALA A 100 12.22 -6.13 -7.66
C ALA A 100 13.24 -6.09 -8.81
N ASP A 101 14.28 -6.92 -8.74
CA ASP A 101 15.22 -7.16 -9.84
C ASP A 101 14.60 -8.05 -10.92
N ARG A 102 13.83 -9.07 -10.45
CA ARG A 102 13.12 -10.05 -11.30
C ARG A 102 11.68 -10.23 -10.82
N VAL A 103 10.78 -10.51 -11.75
CA VAL A 103 9.35 -10.70 -11.49
C VAL A 103 8.92 -12.09 -11.95
N VAL A 104 8.08 -12.72 -11.15
CA VAL A 104 7.34 -13.93 -11.48
C VAL A 104 5.86 -13.61 -11.36
N VAL A 105 5.11 -13.72 -12.45
CA VAL A 105 3.67 -13.49 -12.45
C VAL A 105 2.95 -14.82 -12.39
N MET A 106 2.04 -14.95 -11.42
CA MET A 106 1.23 -16.15 -11.22
C MET A 106 -0.23 -15.89 -11.56
N TYR A 107 -0.87 -16.87 -12.17
CA TYR A 107 -2.31 -16.88 -12.42
C TYR A 107 -2.87 -18.29 -12.23
N ARG A 108 -3.94 -18.43 -11.42
CA ARG A 108 -4.58 -19.72 -11.12
C ARG A 108 -3.60 -20.82 -10.71
N GLY A 109 -2.63 -20.48 -9.85
CA GLY A 109 -1.64 -21.43 -9.30
C GLY A 109 -0.50 -21.80 -10.27
N LYS A 110 -0.42 -21.18 -11.45
CA LYS A 110 0.64 -21.41 -12.43
C LYS A 110 1.45 -20.15 -12.66
N ILE A 111 2.74 -20.31 -12.91
CA ILE A 111 3.60 -19.24 -13.43
C ILE A 111 3.23 -19.02 -14.89
N VAL A 112 2.82 -17.80 -15.22
CA VAL A 112 2.41 -17.43 -16.58
C VAL A 112 3.48 -16.63 -17.32
N GLU A 113 4.27 -15.85 -16.59
CA GLU A 113 5.39 -15.09 -17.14
C GLU A 113 6.44 -14.84 -16.06
N GLN A 114 7.72 -14.79 -16.43
CA GLN A 114 8.81 -14.42 -15.54
C GLN A 114 9.95 -13.78 -16.34
N GLY A 115 10.64 -12.82 -15.71
CA GLY A 115 11.74 -12.12 -16.36
C GLY A 115 12.33 -11.02 -15.50
N ASN A 116 13.21 -10.22 -16.08
CA ASN A 116 13.66 -8.98 -15.43
C ASN A 116 12.49 -8.01 -15.33
N THR A 117 12.46 -7.21 -14.28
CA THR A 117 11.38 -6.25 -14.02
C THR A 117 11.11 -5.37 -15.24
N ARG A 118 12.16 -4.82 -15.84
CA ARG A 118 12.02 -3.96 -17.01
C ARG A 118 11.33 -4.67 -18.18
N ASP A 119 11.70 -5.92 -18.47
CA ASP A 119 11.14 -6.67 -19.60
C ASP A 119 9.65 -6.97 -19.41
N ILE A 120 9.25 -7.35 -18.18
CA ILE A 120 7.85 -7.62 -17.82
C ILE A 120 6.98 -6.37 -17.95
N PHE A 121 7.52 -5.18 -17.58
CA PHE A 121 6.74 -3.93 -17.63
C PHE A 121 6.73 -3.27 -19.02
N GLU A 122 7.83 -3.33 -19.78
CA GLU A 122 7.94 -2.68 -21.09
C GLU A 122 7.47 -3.58 -22.24
N LYS A 123 7.66 -4.90 -22.12
CA LYS A 123 7.40 -5.87 -23.21
C LYS A 123 6.73 -7.15 -22.70
N PRO A 124 5.60 -7.05 -22.01
CA PRO A 124 4.89 -8.24 -21.53
C PRO A 124 4.50 -9.14 -22.70
N SER A 125 4.71 -10.45 -22.54
CA SER A 125 4.38 -11.44 -23.56
C SER A 125 3.02 -12.09 -23.31
N HIS A 126 2.75 -12.46 -22.06
CA HIS A 126 1.53 -13.18 -21.70
C HIS A 126 0.30 -12.25 -21.66
N PRO A 127 -0.85 -12.64 -22.24
CA PRO A 127 -2.05 -11.82 -22.27
C PRO A 127 -2.50 -11.34 -20.88
N TYR A 128 -2.44 -12.20 -19.88
CA TYR A 128 -2.78 -11.83 -18.49
C TYR A 128 -1.94 -10.67 -17.96
N VAL A 129 -0.63 -10.70 -18.22
CA VAL A 129 0.30 -9.63 -17.76
C VAL A 129 -0.01 -8.31 -18.47
N LYS A 130 -0.28 -8.37 -19.78
CA LYS A 130 -0.71 -7.20 -20.55
C LYS A 130 -2.00 -6.60 -19.99
N GLY A 131 -3.01 -7.44 -19.72
CA GLY A 131 -4.26 -7.01 -19.12
C GLY A 131 -4.08 -6.40 -17.73
N LEU A 132 -3.25 -7.03 -16.89
CA LEU A 132 -2.96 -6.56 -15.54
C LEU A 132 -2.29 -5.18 -15.55
N LEU A 133 -1.31 -4.96 -16.44
CA LEU A 133 -0.65 -3.66 -16.61
C LEU A 133 -1.58 -2.60 -17.19
N ALA A 134 -2.43 -2.98 -18.14
CA ALA A 134 -3.38 -2.05 -18.77
C ALA A 134 -4.53 -1.62 -17.84
N CYS A 135 -4.89 -2.45 -16.84
CA CYS A 135 -5.88 -2.08 -15.81
C CYS A 135 -5.35 -1.09 -14.77
N ARG A 136 -4.04 -0.80 -14.78
CA ARG A 136 -3.45 0.12 -13.82
C ARG A 136 -3.94 1.56 -14.06
N PRO A 137 -4.58 2.22 -13.07
CA PRO A 137 -4.97 3.61 -13.20
C PRO A 137 -3.74 4.50 -13.39
N THR A 138 -3.77 5.38 -14.39
CA THR A 138 -2.77 6.43 -14.59
C THR A 138 -3.44 7.79 -14.48
N LEU A 139 -2.67 8.83 -14.16
CA LEU A 139 -3.21 10.20 -14.11
C LEU A 139 -3.67 10.70 -15.48
N GLU A 140 -3.10 10.14 -16.54
CA GLU A 140 -3.39 10.51 -17.92
C GLU A 140 -4.68 9.85 -18.46
N THR A 141 -5.04 8.69 -17.90
CA THR A 141 -6.17 7.91 -18.38
C THR A 141 -7.30 7.94 -17.36
N GLN A 142 -8.35 8.68 -17.65
CA GLN A 142 -9.54 8.73 -16.80
C GLN A 142 -10.61 7.81 -17.36
N TYR A 143 -10.97 6.81 -16.57
CA TYR A 143 -12.06 5.90 -16.88
C TYR A 143 -13.30 6.24 -16.06
N GLN A 144 -14.47 6.15 -16.67
CA GLN A 144 -15.76 6.26 -15.98
C GLN A 144 -15.96 5.04 -15.06
N THR A 145 -15.54 3.88 -15.54
CA THR A 145 -15.47 2.64 -14.79
C THR A 145 -14.08 2.08 -15.00
N LEU A 146 -13.39 1.71 -13.93
CA LEU A 146 -12.05 1.14 -14.03
C LEU A 146 -12.08 -0.15 -14.85
N PRO A 147 -11.18 -0.30 -15.84
CA PRO A 147 -11.10 -1.53 -16.61
C PRO A 147 -10.69 -2.71 -15.72
N THR A 148 -11.22 -3.86 -16.02
CA THR A 148 -10.89 -5.13 -15.40
C THR A 148 -10.07 -5.99 -16.37
N VAL A 149 -9.40 -7.02 -15.85
CA VAL A 149 -8.66 -7.96 -16.69
C VAL A 149 -9.56 -8.62 -17.73
N ASP A 150 -10.85 -8.84 -17.41
CA ASP A 150 -11.85 -9.44 -18.32
C ASP A 150 -12.23 -8.52 -19.50
N ASP A 151 -11.94 -7.21 -19.39
CA ASP A 151 -12.12 -6.30 -20.52
C ASP A 151 -11.02 -6.46 -21.58
N PHE A 152 -9.88 -7.04 -21.20
CA PHE A 152 -8.75 -7.31 -22.10
C PHE A 152 -8.71 -8.76 -22.55
N LEU A 153 -9.15 -9.69 -21.71
CA LEU A 153 -8.99 -11.12 -21.91
C LEU A 153 -10.32 -11.81 -22.19
N GLN A 154 -10.23 -12.82 -23.02
CA GLN A 154 -11.25 -13.87 -23.10
C GLN A 154 -10.62 -15.19 -22.66
N SER A 155 -11.39 -15.96 -21.90
CA SER A 155 -11.00 -17.30 -21.48
C SER A 155 -11.84 -18.32 -22.22
N GLU A 156 -11.21 -19.28 -22.86
CA GLU A 156 -11.84 -20.45 -23.45
C GLU A 156 -11.42 -21.70 -22.68
N VAL A 157 -12.34 -22.63 -22.54
CA VAL A 157 -12.03 -23.92 -21.93
C VAL A 157 -11.69 -24.88 -23.07
N GLY A 158 -10.45 -25.32 -23.12
CA GLY A 158 -10.01 -26.34 -24.08
C GLY A 158 -10.71 -27.67 -23.86
N ALA A 159 -10.68 -28.53 -24.86
CA ALA A 159 -11.30 -29.89 -24.83
C ALA A 159 -10.71 -30.77 -23.70
N ASP A 160 -9.51 -30.45 -23.23
CA ASP A 160 -8.80 -31.10 -22.13
C ASP A 160 -9.08 -30.49 -20.75
N GLY A 161 -10.00 -29.52 -20.66
CA GLY A 161 -10.30 -28.75 -19.45
C GLY A 161 -9.26 -27.67 -19.13
N SER A 162 -8.28 -27.43 -19.98
CA SER A 162 -7.32 -26.32 -19.83
C SER A 162 -7.99 -24.98 -20.11
N PHE A 163 -7.58 -23.94 -19.37
CA PHE A 163 -8.01 -22.57 -19.65
C PHE A 163 -6.99 -21.92 -20.60
N ILE A 164 -7.46 -21.59 -21.78
CA ILE A 164 -6.69 -20.82 -22.78
C ILE A 164 -7.10 -19.35 -22.64
N LEU A 165 -6.11 -18.52 -22.32
CA LEU A 165 -6.29 -17.06 -22.25
C LEU A 165 -5.80 -16.45 -23.54
N SER A 166 -6.63 -15.64 -24.16
CA SER A 166 -6.27 -14.85 -25.34
C SER A 166 -6.68 -13.38 -25.16
N GLU A 167 -6.00 -12.50 -25.87
CA GLU A 167 -6.40 -11.10 -25.91
C GLU A 167 -7.73 -10.97 -26.66
N ARG A 168 -8.64 -10.16 -26.14
CA ARG A 168 -9.88 -9.85 -26.82
C ARG A 168 -9.61 -9.00 -28.06
N THR A 169 -10.16 -9.38 -29.19
CA THR A 169 -10.08 -8.60 -30.43
C THR A 169 -10.78 -7.24 -30.33
N ASP A 170 -11.77 -7.12 -29.45
CA ASP A 170 -12.54 -5.91 -29.18
C ASP A 170 -12.05 -5.10 -27.96
N ALA A 171 -10.91 -5.49 -27.33
CA ALA A 171 -10.40 -4.86 -26.11
C ALA A 171 -10.24 -3.34 -26.25
N LYS A 172 -9.66 -2.86 -27.35
CA LYS A 172 -9.49 -1.41 -27.59
C LYS A 172 -10.82 -0.66 -27.65
N LYS A 173 -11.86 -1.27 -28.26
CA LYS A 173 -13.19 -0.66 -28.36
C LYS A 173 -13.88 -0.62 -27.00
N ARG A 174 -13.73 -1.68 -26.19
CA ARG A 174 -14.28 -1.73 -24.82
C ARG A 174 -13.63 -0.67 -23.94
N LEU A 175 -12.30 -0.57 -23.96
CA LEU A 175 -11.57 0.45 -23.22
C LEU A 175 -11.96 1.88 -23.60
N ALA A 176 -12.11 2.14 -24.91
CA ALA A 176 -12.58 3.45 -25.37
C ALA A 176 -13.99 3.78 -24.84
N GLY A 177 -14.85 2.75 -24.70
CA GLY A 177 -16.18 2.91 -24.10
C GLY A 177 -16.16 3.17 -22.59
N LEU A 178 -15.09 2.79 -21.88
CA LEU A 178 -14.92 3.03 -20.44
C LEU A 178 -14.28 4.41 -20.14
N GLN A 179 -13.66 5.04 -21.15
CA GLN A 179 -13.06 6.37 -20.97
C GLN A 179 -14.13 7.41 -20.71
N LYS A 180 -13.96 8.16 -19.65
CA LYS A 180 -14.83 9.28 -19.31
C LYS A 180 -14.54 10.42 -20.28
N GLN A 181 -15.52 10.82 -21.08
CA GLN A 181 -15.50 12.18 -21.59
C GLN A 181 -15.67 13.12 -20.39
N LEU A 182 -14.59 13.83 -20.04
CA LEU A 182 -14.60 14.87 -19.01
C LEU A 182 -15.52 16.01 -19.45
N LYS A 183 -16.80 15.84 -19.27
CA LYS A 183 -17.79 16.92 -19.16
C LYS A 183 -18.42 16.80 -17.79
N CYS A 184 -17.67 17.15 -16.77
CA CYS A 184 -18.24 17.54 -15.49
C CYS A 184 -18.33 19.07 -15.48
N GLU A 185 -19.19 19.64 -16.33
CA GLU A 185 -19.78 20.92 -16.04
C GLU A 185 -20.82 20.65 -14.95
N ILE A 186 -20.42 20.86 -13.69
CA ILE A 186 -21.38 21.03 -12.61
C ILE A 186 -22.14 22.33 -12.99
N SER A 187 -23.31 22.17 -13.55
CA SER A 187 -24.19 23.28 -13.78
C SER A 187 -24.54 23.89 -12.41
N ASP A 188 -24.30 25.18 -12.22
CA ASP A 188 -24.68 25.94 -11.01
C ASP A 188 -26.17 25.86 -10.68
N LYS A 189 -26.99 25.23 -11.54
CA LYS A 189 -28.45 25.14 -11.37
C LYS A 189 -28.92 23.97 -10.50
N ASP A 190 -28.06 22.97 -10.25
CA ASP A 190 -28.39 21.83 -9.40
C ASP A 190 -27.46 21.82 -8.19
N ILE A 191 -27.56 22.81 -7.29
CA ILE A 191 -26.89 22.73 -5.99
C ILE A 191 -27.59 21.61 -5.21
N PRO A 192 -26.95 20.44 -5.07
CA PRO A 192 -27.58 19.32 -4.37
C PRO A 192 -27.83 19.72 -2.92
N THR A 193 -28.96 19.29 -2.37
CA THR A 193 -29.31 19.57 -0.97
C THR A 193 -28.17 19.08 -0.07
N THR A 194 -27.64 19.98 0.75
CA THR A 194 -26.61 19.64 1.74
C THR A 194 -27.16 18.57 2.68
N LEU A 195 -26.49 17.41 2.74
CA LEU A 195 -26.85 16.31 3.61
C LEU A 195 -26.12 16.38 4.95
N LEU A 196 -24.83 16.74 4.92
CA LEU A 196 -23.99 16.87 6.10
C LEU A 196 -23.18 18.16 6.00
N GLN A 197 -23.20 18.95 7.07
CA GLN A 197 -22.32 20.10 7.23
C GLN A 197 -21.60 19.99 8.58
N VAL A 198 -20.29 20.05 8.54
CA VAL A 198 -19.43 20.09 9.72
C VAL A 198 -18.73 21.44 9.73
N LYS A 199 -18.73 22.11 10.90
CA LYS A 199 -18.07 23.41 11.08
C LYS A 199 -17.22 23.39 12.33
N ASP A 200 -15.98 23.86 12.19
CA ASP A 200 -15.01 24.02 13.28
C ASP A 200 -14.87 22.75 14.15
N LEU A 201 -14.83 21.57 13.49
CA LEU A 201 -14.70 20.29 14.19
C LEU A 201 -13.35 20.23 14.91
N LYS A 202 -13.39 20.00 16.21
CA LYS A 202 -12.20 19.86 17.06
C LYS A 202 -12.27 18.57 17.86
N VAL A 203 -11.19 17.78 17.80
CA VAL A 203 -11.01 16.58 18.63
C VAL A 203 -9.63 16.66 19.27
N HIS A 204 -9.62 16.93 20.56
CA HIS A 204 -8.40 17.10 21.33
C HIS A 204 -8.31 16.03 22.41
N PHE A 205 -7.19 15.31 22.46
CA PHE A 205 -6.89 14.33 23.51
C PHE A 205 -5.94 14.93 24.54
N HIS A 206 -6.28 14.78 25.80
CA HIS A 206 -5.44 15.23 26.92
C HIS A 206 -4.76 14.02 27.55
N SER A 207 -3.43 13.94 27.50
CA SER A 207 -2.65 12.90 28.14
C SER A 207 -1.79 13.48 29.27
N GLY A 208 -1.77 12.79 30.41
CA GLY A 208 -0.99 13.17 31.57
C GLY A 208 -1.78 14.09 32.54
N GLY A 209 -1.91 13.66 33.72
CA GLY A 209 -2.55 14.35 34.85
C GLY A 209 -2.34 13.48 36.08
N GLY A 210 -1.10 13.42 36.59
CA GLY A 210 -0.82 12.86 37.89
C GLY A 210 -1.16 13.92 38.96
N PHE A 211 -1.43 13.47 40.18
CA PHE A 211 -1.81 14.25 41.39
C PHE A 211 -0.84 15.39 41.74
N LEU A 212 0.25 15.60 41.05
CA LEU A 212 1.33 16.55 41.26
C LEU A 212 1.64 17.43 40.04
N GLY A 213 0.60 18.03 39.42
CA GLY A 213 0.78 19.26 38.64
C GLY A 213 1.70 19.26 37.41
N LYS A 214 1.97 18.10 36.76
CA LYS A 214 2.69 18.10 35.46
C LYS A 214 1.79 18.66 34.37
N PRO A 215 2.30 19.50 33.44
CA PRO A 215 1.50 20.06 32.37
C PRO A 215 0.86 18.95 31.52
N ARG A 216 -0.48 19.02 31.34
CA ARG A 216 -1.21 18.15 30.46
C ARG A 216 -0.72 18.36 29.03
N ARG A 217 -0.26 17.29 28.37
CA ARG A 217 0.04 17.34 26.95
C ARG A 217 -1.29 17.19 26.20
N THR A 218 -1.65 18.20 25.41
CA THR A 218 -2.82 18.15 24.55
C THR A 218 -2.38 17.75 23.15
N ILE A 219 -2.98 16.69 22.63
CA ILE A 219 -2.81 16.26 21.24
C ILE A 219 -4.07 16.72 20.51
N LYS A 220 -3.91 17.67 19.60
CA LYS A 220 -4.97 18.15 18.73
C LYS A 220 -5.05 17.24 17.52
N ALA A 221 -5.87 16.21 17.61
CA ALA A 221 -6.03 15.24 16.52
C ALA A 221 -6.78 15.83 15.33
N VAL A 222 -7.81 16.63 15.61
CA VAL A 222 -8.53 17.46 14.65
C VAL A 222 -8.65 18.85 15.27
N ASP A 223 -8.39 19.92 14.50
CA ASP A 223 -8.38 21.29 15.03
C ASP A 223 -8.92 22.29 14.01
N GLY A 224 -10.24 22.44 13.97
CA GLY A 224 -10.92 23.41 13.13
C GLY A 224 -11.14 22.93 11.68
N VAL A 225 -11.76 21.77 11.50
CA VAL A 225 -12.06 21.23 10.15
C VAL A 225 -13.50 21.56 9.75
N ASP A 226 -13.65 22.12 8.56
CA ASP A 226 -14.94 22.35 7.92
C ASP A 226 -15.10 21.43 6.72
N LEU A 227 -16.25 20.80 6.56
CA LEU A 227 -16.61 20.05 5.37
C LEU A 227 -18.11 20.02 5.15
N THR A 228 -18.50 19.84 3.88
CA THR A 228 -19.89 19.74 3.48
C THR A 228 -20.05 18.59 2.49
N ILE A 229 -21.08 17.78 2.66
CA ILE A 229 -21.45 16.70 1.75
C ILE A 229 -22.89 16.91 1.28
N ALA A 230 -23.08 16.91 -0.01
CA ALA A 230 -24.39 17.00 -0.63
C ALA A 230 -25.03 15.61 -0.79
N LYS A 231 -26.36 15.57 -0.92
CA LYS A 231 -27.07 14.31 -1.17
C LYS A 231 -26.61 13.67 -2.49
N GLY A 232 -26.23 12.39 -2.45
CA GLY A 232 -25.73 11.66 -3.62
C GLY A 232 -24.26 11.96 -3.98
N GLN A 233 -23.57 12.83 -3.22
CA GLN A 233 -22.15 13.13 -3.43
C GLN A 233 -21.25 12.12 -2.73
N THR A 234 -20.13 11.78 -3.36
CA THR A 234 -19.01 11.09 -2.72
C THR A 234 -17.89 12.11 -2.46
N LEU A 235 -17.56 12.35 -1.19
CA LEU A 235 -16.43 13.17 -0.78
C LEU A 235 -15.25 12.30 -0.38
N GLY A 236 -14.11 12.43 -1.08
CA GLY A 236 -12.87 11.75 -0.71
C GLY A 236 -12.12 12.50 0.40
N LEU A 237 -11.88 11.84 1.54
CA LEU A 237 -11.06 12.35 2.63
C LEU A 237 -9.70 11.62 2.63
N VAL A 238 -8.64 12.33 2.27
CA VAL A 238 -7.30 11.77 2.04
C VAL A 238 -6.30 12.34 3.04
N GLY A 239 -5.30 11.56 3.41
CA GLY A 239 -4.20 11.98 4.30
C GLY A 239 -3.44 10.79 4.85
N GLU A 240 -2.27 11.03 5.45
CA GLU A 240 -1.43 10.01 6.08
C GLU A 240 -2.09 9.35 7.30
N SER A 241 -1.59 8.16 7.68
CA SER A 241 -2.06 7.48 8.90
C SER A 241 -1.78 8.36 10.14
N GLY A 242 -2.79 8.55 10.99
CA GLY A 242 -2.68 9.39 12.18
C GLY A 242 -2.85 10.89 11.94
N CYS A 243 -3.21 11.35 10.74
CA CYS A 243 -3.46 12.77 10.47
C CYS A 243 -4.83 13.28 10.97
N GLY A 244 -5.62 12.44 11.62
CA GLY A 244 -6.92 12.82 12.18
C GLY A 244 -8.13 12.57 11.28
N LYS A 245 -8.02 11.73 10.24
CA LYS A 245 -9.16 11.35 9.38
C LYS A 245 -10.23 10.55 10.11
N THR A 246 -9.80 9.75 11.08
CA THR A 246 -10.63 8.83 11.87
C THR A 246 -10.56 9.16 13.33
#